data_200fe2bddeaf8d8fca9c28187ca87892
#
_entry.id   200fe2bddeaf8d8fca9c28187ca87892
#
_cell.length_a   1.000
_cell.length_b   1.000
_cell.length_c   1.000
_cell.angle_alpha   90.00
_cell.angle_beta   90.00
_cell.angle_gamma   90.00
#
_symmetry.space_group_name_H-M   'P 1'
#
loop_
_entity.id
_entity.type
_entity.pdbx_description
1 polymer ?
#
loop_
_entity_poly.entity_id
_entity_poly.type
_entity_poly.pdbx_seq_one_letter_code
_entity_poly.pdbx_strand_id
1 'polypeptide(L)'
;MNEQIISEIKKALAIGEKQIVSVLNLLDEGNTIPFIARYRKEATGGLDEEQINEIYKQWEYANNLLERKEAVIRLIEEKGMLTPELKAEILKAQKLVEVEDLYRPYKEKKKTKATEAVAKGLQPLATWMMMFTNEDVKKEALKYVNENVKDIDEAIEGAKFIIAEFISDDANYRKDLRLDMVKSGMVITNIKKNAIDERKTYEMYYDYHEAVSKIRPHRILAINRAENEKIITVKVELDRERMTAYLENRIIKNSSSPSAVYIKQAIEDSLKRLIYPSLERDIRSELTDKGEEQAIEIFSVNLNKLLLQPPLKGKVILGIDPAFRTGCKLSVVDEQGKVLEKGVIYPHEKTLGGSISEKQIQESQRDLLLLIKKHKVEVSEIEEAIKNISYHKRTHKERYLVVGRSGKKIISSVLMRQRLSDYYLVTARDASKKERKRVYEKENKK
;
A
#
# COMPACT_ATOMS: atom_id res chain seq x y z
N MET A 1 7.72 -25.23 -15.27
CA MET A 1 6.66 -24.18 -15.39
C MET A 1 5.30 -24.84 -15.48
N ASN A 2 4.29 -24.29 -14.82
CA ASN A 2 2.93 -24.88 -14.81
C ASN A 2 2.18 -24.45 -16.08
N GLU A 3 1.83 -25.41 -16.94
CA GLU A 3 1.13 -25.18 -18.22
C GLU A 3 -0.24 -24.51 -18.04
N GLN A 4 -0.93 -24.81 -16.94
CA GLN A 4 -2.22 -24.22 -16.63
C GLN A 4 -2.10 -22.72 -16.38
N ILE A 5 -1.09 -22.28 -15.59
CA ILE A 5 -0.81 -20.87 -15.31
C ILE A 5 -0.48 -20.13 -16.61
N ILE A 6 0.34 -20.73 -17.47
CA ILE A 6 0.70 -20.13 -18.76
C ILE A 6 -0.56 -19.95 -19.64
N SER A 7 -1.47 -20.94 -19.65
CA SER A 7 -2.72 -20.85 -20.38
C SER A 7 -3.64 -19.75 -19.87
N GLU A 8 -3.68 -19.53 -18.55
CA GLU A 8 -4.45 -18.44 -17.92
C GLU A 8 -3.88 -17.07 -18.29
N ILE A 9 -2.56 -16.89 -18.19
CA ILE A 9 -1.86 -15.66 -18.58
C ILE A 9 -2.10 -15.35 -20.06
N LYS A 10 -1.98 -16.36 -20.93
CA LYS A 10 -2.26 -16.23 -22.37
C LYS A 10 -3.65 -15.70 -22.65
N LYS A 11 -4.65 -16.21 -21.94
CA LYS A 11 -6.05 -15.74 -22.08
C LYS A 11 -6.26 -14.33 -21.55
N ALA A 12 -5.63 -14.00 -20.42
CA ALA A 12 -5.78 -12.71 -19.77
C ALA A 12 -5.10 -11.57 -20.55
N LEU A 13 -3.89 -11.82 -21.08
CA LEU A 13 -3.08 -10.78 -21.74
C LEU A 13 -3.16 -10.82 -23.27
N ALA A 14 -3.80 -11.82 -23.86
CA ALA A 14 -3.81 -12.06 -25.30
C ALA A 14 -2.39 -12.14 -25.93
N ILE A 15 -1.40 -12.62 -25.16
CA ILE A 15 0.00 -12.80 -25.58
C ILE A 15 0.25 -14.26 -25.93
N GLY A 16 1.10 -14.51 -26.93
CA GLY A 16 1.45 -15.84 -27.39
C GLY A 16 2.17 -16.68 -26.32
N GLU A 17 1.81 -17.94 -26.19
CA GLU A 17 2.38 -18.87 -25.21
C GLU A 17 3.91 -18.95 -25.27
N LYS A 18 4.47 -19.01 -26.49
CA LYS A 18 5.93 -19.03 -26.71
C LYS A 18 6.61 -17.76 -26.16
N GLN A 19 5.96 -16.62 -26.30
CA GLN A 19 6.46 -15.34 -25.78
C GLN A 19 6.46 -15.34 -24.24
N ILE A 20 5.37 -15.82 -23.63
CA ILE A 20 5.26 -15.94 -22.16
C ILE A 20 6.36 -16.84 -21.62
N VAL A 21 6.52 -18.05 -22.20
CA VAL A 21 7.56 -19.01 -21.79
C VAL A 21 8.96 -18.42 -21.95
N SER A 22 9.23 -17.71 -23.05
CA SER A 22 10.51 -17.05 -23.29
C SER A 22 10.82 -15.99 -22.24
N VAL A 23 9.82 -15.14 -21.89
CA VAL A 23 9.96 -14.13 -20.83
C VAL A 23 10.26 -14.77 -19.49
N LEU A 24 9.50 -15.80 -19.09
CA LEU A 24 9.69 -16.48 -17.82
C LEU A 24 11.05 -17.17 -17.71
N ASN A 25 11.53 -17.80 -18.78
CA ASN A 25 12.87 -18.39 -18.82
C ASN A 25 13.96 -17.32 -18.63
N LEU A 26 13.84 -16.20 -19.32
CA LEU A 26 14.80 -15.10 -19.20
C LEU A 26 14.82 -14.50 -17.79
N LEU A 27 13.68 -14.42 -17.13
CA LEU A 27 13.58 -13.95 -15.74
C LEU A 27 14.21 -14.98 -14.77
N ASP A 28 13.99 -16.26 -14.98
CA ASP A 28 14.61 -17.35 -14.20
C ASP A 28 16.15 -17.38 -14.33
N GLU A 29 16.67 -16.96 -15.49
CA GLU A 29 18.10 -16.75 -15.72
C GLU A 29 18.68 -15.54 -14.96
N GLY A 30 17.85 -14.78 -14.22
CA GLY A 30 18.24 -13.61 -13.44
C GLY A 30 18.29 -12.31 -14.25
N ASN A 31 17.75 -12.29 -15.47
CA ASN A 31 17.65 -11.04 -16.23
C ASN A 31 16.57 -10.12 -15.65
N THR A 32 16.84 -8.83 -15.65
CA THR A 32 15.84 -7.83 -15.22
C THR A 32 14.85 -7.50 -16.34
N ILE A 33 13.63 -7.11 -15.98
CA ILE A 33 12.58 -6.72 -16.95
C ILE A 33 13.07 -5.66 -17.95
N PRO A 34 13.72 -4.54 -17.50
CA PRO A 34 14.26 -3.55 -18.44
C PRO A 34 15.35 -4.11 -19.38
N PHE A 35 16.16 -5.07 -18.91
CA PHE A 35 17.16 -5.71 -19.73
C PHE A 35 16.53 -6.58 -20.82
N ILE A 36 15.50 -7.36 -20.47
CA ILE A 36 14.77 -8.20 -21.42
C ILE A 36 14.10 -7.34 -22.49
N ALA A 37 13.40 -6.29 -22.09
CA ALA A 37 12.70 -5.37 -23.00
C ALA A 37 13.62 -4.68 -24.00
N ARG A 38 14.88 -4.38 -23.61
CA ARG A 38 15.84 -3.67 -24.46
C ARG A 38 16.69 -4.60 -25.31
N TYR A 39 17.17 -5.70 -24.73
CA TYR A 39 18.25 -6.50 -25.34
C TYR A 39 17.82 -7.92 -25.73
N ARG A 40 16.57 -8.33 -25.48
CA ARG A 40 16.04 -9.65 -25.81
C ARG A 40 14.74 -9.61 -26.61
N LYS A 41 14.53 -8.54 -27.38
CA LYS A 41 13.32 -8.32 -28.19
C LYS A 41 13.02 -9.48 -29.14
N GLU A 42 14.06 -10.04 -29.78
CA GLU A 42 13.89 -11.16 -30.68
C GLU A 42 13.39 -12.43 -29.98
N ALA A 43 13.90 -12.68 -28.77
CA ALA A 43 13.47 -13.84 -27.96
C ALA A 43 12.03 -13.70 -27.43
N THR A 44 11.59 -12.47 -27.17
CA THR A 44 10.24 -12.19 -26.63
C THR A 44 9.21 -11.83 -27.73
N GLY A 45 9.64 -11.78 -28.98
CA GLY A 45 8.76 -11.39 -30.09
C GLY A 45 8.33 -9.92 -30.01
N GLY A 46 9.22 -9.04 -29.47
CA GLY A 46 9.03 -7.59 -29.46
C GLY A 46 8.18 -7.06 -28.31
N LEU A 47 7.95 -7.83 -27.25
CA LEU A 47 7.24 -7.37 -26.06
C LEU A 47 7.93 -6.17 -25.43
N ASP A 48 7.15 -5.21 -25.00
CA ASP A 48 7.62 -4.04 -24.26
C ASP A 48 7.76 -4.32 -22.74
N GLU A 49 8.27 -3.33 -22.02
CA GLU A 49 8.54 -3.44 -20.58
C GLU A 49 7.25 -3.63 -19.75
N GLU A 50 6.14 -3.00 -20.17
CA GLU A 50 4.86 -3.11 -19.50
C GLU A 50 4.26 -4.52 -19.66
N GLN A 51 4.30 -5.06 -20.88
CA GLN A 51 3.83 -6.41 -21.18
C GLN A 51 4.64 -7.48 -20.43
N ILE A 52 5.97 -7.34 -20.38
CA ILE A 52 6.84 -8.26 -19.64
C ILE A 52 6.56 -8.20 -18.14
N ASN A 53 6.38 -6.99 -17.60
CA ASN A 53 6.04 -6.80 -16.20
C ASN A 53 4.67 -7.39 -15.83
N GLU A 54 3.68 -7.26 -16.72
CA GLU A 54 2.35 -7.83 -16.50
C GLU A 54 2.37 -9.37 -16.54
N ILE A 55 3.15 -9.97 -17.46
CA ILE A 55 3.39 -11.42 -17.46
C ILE A 55 4.01 -11.87 -16.13
N TYR A 56 5.03 -11.16 -15.64
CA TYR A 56 5.70 -11.48 -14.39
C TYR A 56 4.76 -11.39 -13.18
N LYS A 57 3.99 -10.32 -13.07
CA LYS A 57 3.04 -10.13 -11.96
C LYS A 57 1.97 -11.22 -11.92
N GLN A 58 1.39 -11.56 -13.05
CA GLN A 58 0.37 -12.61 -13.11
C GLN A 58 0.95 -13.97 -12.81
N TRP A 59 2.15 -14.26 -13.31
CA TRP A 59 2.84 -15.51 -13.03
C TRP A 59 3.22 -15.63 -11.55
N GLU A 60 3.78 -14.60 -10.95
CA GLU A 60 4.13 -14.54 -9.53
C GLU A 60 2.89 -14.74 -8.64
N TYR A 61 1.80 -14.02 -8.94
CA TYR A 61 0.53 -14.17 -8.21
C TYR A 61 -0.02 -15.60 -8.32
N ALA A 62 -0.04 -16.18 -9.51
CA ALA A 62 -0.57 -17.52 -9.74
C ALA A 62 0.27 -18.60 -9.05
N ASN A 63 1.60 -18.46 -9.04
CA ASN A 63 2.48 -19.38 -8.30
C ASN A 63 2.28 -19.25 -6.79
N ASN A 64 2.25 -18.04 -6.25
CA ASN A 64 1.98 -17.80 -4.82
C ASN A 64 0.63 -18.39 -4.40
N LEU A 65 -0.39 -18.26 -5.25
CA LEU A 65 -1.71 -18.86 -5.03
C LEU A 65 -1.64 -20.39 -5.03
N LEU A 66 -0.91 -20.99 -6.00
CA LEU A 66 -0.75 -22.42 -6.11
C LEU A 66 0.01 -23.00 -4.91
N GLU A 67 1.17 -22.43 -4.58
CA GLU A 67 1.96 -22.81 -3.41
C GLU A 67 1.13 -22.74 -2.12
N ARG A 68 0.30 -21.68 -1.99
CA ARG A 68 -0.56 -21.55 -0.84
C ARG A 68 -1.65 -22.60 -0.78
N LYS A 69 -2.28 -22.94 -1.91
CA LYS A 69 -3.24 -24.04 -2.01
C LYS A 69 -2.61 -25.37 -1.58
N GLU A 70 -1.45 -25.69 -2.10
CA GLU A 70 -0.72 -26.92 -1.76
C GLU A 70 -0.34 -26.98 -0.29
N ALA A 71 0.16 -25.87 0.26
CA ALA A 71 0.48 -25.77 1.68
C ALA A 71 -0.75 -25.98 2.57
N VAL A 72 -1.88 -25.37 2.21
CA VAL A 72 -3.14 -25.50 2.97
C VAL A 72 -3.69 -26.92 2.89
N ILE A 73 -3.68 -27.53 1.70
CA ILE A 73 -4.10 -28.94 1.52
C ILE A 73 -3.26 -29.85 2.42
N ARG A 74 -1.93 -29.71 2.40
CA ARG A 74 -1.02 -30.50 3.24
C ARG A 74 -1.30 -30.29 4.74
N LEU A 75 -1.46 -29.05 5.19
CA LEU A 75 -1.73 -28.76 6.60
C LEU A 75 -3.06 -29.32 7.10
N ILE A 76 -4.10 -29.39 6.25
CA ILE A 76 -5.38 -30.00 6.60
C ILE A 76 -5.28 -31.52 6.57
N GLU A 77 -4.52 -32.08 5.62
CA GLU A 77 -4.27 -33.53 5.51
C GLU A 77 -3.50 -34.07 6.71
N GLU A 78 -2.46 -33.36 7.17
CA GLU A 78 -1.69 -33.69 8.40
C GLU A 78 -2.58 -33.77 9.64
N LYS A 79 -3.71 -33.05 9.66
CA LYS A 79 -4.73 -33.11 10.73
C LYS A 79 -5.77 -34.20 10.51
N GLY A 80 -5.72 -34.94 9.42
CA GLY A 80 -6.70 -35.97 9.08
C GLY A 80 -8.10 -35.45 8.77
N MET A 81 -8.22 -34.17 8.41
CA MET A 81 -9.50 -33.47 8.19
C MET A 81 -9.76 -33.12 6.70
N LEU A 82 -8.90 -33.52 5.79
CA LEU A 82 -9.06 -33.22 4.38
C LEU A 82 -10.09 -34.15 3.74
N THR A 83 -11.19 -33.57 3.24
CA THR A 83 -12.17 -34.29 2.41
C THR A 83 -11.96 -34.04 0.93
N PRO A 84 -12.40 -34.94 0.02
CA PRO A 84 -12.31 -34.73 -1.42
C PRO A 84 -13.00 -33.44 -1.88
N GLU A 85 -14.15 -33.10 -1.29
CA GLU A 85 -14.92 -31.93 -1.60
C GLU A 85 -14.14 -30.65 -1.22
N LEU A 86 -13.59 -30.60 0.00
CA LEU A 86 -12.78 -29.48 0.48
C LEU A 86 -11.54 -29.28 -0.39
N LYS A 87 -10.86 -30.37 -0.74
CA LYS A 87 -9.71 -30.30 -1.66
C LYS A 87 -10.12 -29.70 -3.02
N ALA A 88 -11.27 -30.11 -3.56
CA ALA A 88 -11.78 -29.57 -4.81
C ALA A 88 -12.12 -28.07 -4.70
N GLU A 89 -12.69 -27.63 -3.56
CA GLU A 89 -12.98 -26.20 -3.31
C GLU A 89 -11.70 -25.37 -3.20
N ILE A 90 -10.69 -25.84 -2.46
CA ILE A 90 -9.39 -25.17 -2.35
C ILE A 90 -8.75 -25.03 -3.74
N LEU A 91 -8.77 -26.08 -4.56
CA LEU A 91 -8.20 -26.05 -5.91
C LEU A 91 -8.95 -25.08 -6.83
N LYS A 92 -10.27 -24.95 -6.68
CA LYS A 92 -11.11 -24.00 -7.46
C LYS A 92 -10.97 -22.54 -7.05
N ALA A 93 -10.48 -22.25 -5.85
CA ALA A 93 -10.30 -20.88 -5.36
C ALA A 93 -9.42 -20.07 -6.32
N GLN A 94 -9.84 -18.85 -6.64
CA GLN A 94 -9.13 -17.95 -7.57
C GLN A 94 -8.35 -16.86 -6.85
N LYS A 95 -8.59 -16.68 -5.55
CA LYS A 95 -7.95 -15.65 -4.73
C LYS A 95 -7.36 -16.25 -3.46
N LEU A 96 -6.23 -15.69 -3.02
CA LEU A 96 -5.61 -16.06 -1.74
C LEU A 96 -6.58 -15.97 -0.57
N VAL A 97 -7.43 -14.95 -0.54
CA VAL A 97 -8.45 -14.76 0.50
C VAL A 97 -9.43 -15.93 0.56
N GLU A 98 -9.85 -16.48 -0.56
CA GLU A 98 -10.75 -17.64 -0.61
C GLU A 98 -10.06 -18.88 -0.03
N VAL A 99 -8.78 -19.08 -0.33
CA VAL A 99 -7.97 -20.17 0.25
C VAL A 99 -7.84 -20.01 1.77
N GLU A 100 -7.58 -18.78 2.25
CA GLU A 100 -7.47 -18.49 3.69
C GLU A 100 -8.80 -18.69 4.42
N ASP A 101 -9.91 -18.29 3.82
CA ASP A 101 -11.24 -18.50 4.41
C ASP A 101 -11.60 -20.00 4.49
N LEU A 102 -11.25 -20.82 3.49
CA LEU A 102 -11.41 -22.28 3.52
C LEU A 102 -10.49 -22.95 4.56
N TYR A 103 -9.28 -22.43 4.76
CA TYR A 103 -8.33 -22.95 5.74
C TYR A 103 -8.67 -22.56 7.18
N ARG A 104 -9.43 -21.48 7.38
CA ARG A 104 -9.68 -20.87 8.69
C ARG A 104 -10.20 -21.82 9.78
N PRO A 105 -11.16 -22.75 9.53
CA PRO A 105 -11.62 -23.71 10.51
C PRO A 105 -10.54 -24.66 11.00
N TYR A 106 -9.53 -24.90 10.17
CA TYR A 106 -8.44 -25.88 10.41
C TYR A 106 -7.17 -25.25 10.96
N LYS A 107 -7.10 -23.91 10.96
CA LYS A 107 -5.92 -23.18 11.44
C LYS A 107 -5.77 -23.37 12.96
N GLU A 108 -4.55 -23.59 13.41
CA GLU A 108 -4.27 -23.59 14.85
C GLU A 108 -4.58 -22.22 15.45
N LYS A 109 -5.49 -22.23 16.41
CA LYS A 109 -5.89 -21.02 17.11
C LYS A 109 -5.16 -20.96 18.45
N LYS A 110 -4.56 -19.80 18.72
CA LYS A 110 -4.07 -19.48 20.07
C LYS A 110 -5.28 -19.41 21.00
N LYS A 111 -5.07 -19.44 22.34
CA LYS A 111 -6.11 -19.33 23.34
C LYS A 111 -7.23 -18.35 22.96
N THR A 112 -8.39 -18.90 22.60
CA THR A 112 -9.61 -18.14 22.35
C THR A 112 -10.67 -18.54 23.39
N LYS A 113 -11.70 -17.71 23.58
CA LYS A 113 -12.83 -18.07 24.45
C LYS A 113 -13.48 -19.40 24.05
N ALA A 114 -13.54 -19.68 22.75
CA ALA A 114 -14.08 -20.93 22.24
C ALA A 114 -13.15 -22.11 22.52
N THR A 115 -11.82 -21.98 22.30
CA THR A 115 -10.88 -23.08 22.64
C THR A 115 -10.84 -23.38 24.13
N GLU A 116 -11.00 -22.37 24.99
CA GLU A 116 -11.14 -22.58 26.44
C GLU A 116 -12.46 -23.32 26.78
N ALA A 117 -13.57 -22.96 26.13
CA ALA A 117 -14.85 -23.63 26.32
C ALA A 117 -14.81 -25.09 25.81
N VAL A 118 -14.12 -25.35 24.66
CA VAL A 118 -13.91 -26.73 24.18
C VAL A 118 -13.08 -27.53 25.18
N ALA A 119 -12.02 -26.96 25.75
CA ALA A 119 -11.19 -27.61 26.77
C ALA A 119 -11.98 -27.94 28.05
N LYS A 120 -13.02 -27.15 28.36
CA LYS A 120 -13.97 -27.43 29.43
C LYS A 120 -15.04 -28.50 29.10
N GLY A 121 -15.02 -29.05 27.88
CA GLY A 121 -15.95 -30.11 27.43
C GLY A 121 -17.31 -29.58 26.94
N LEU A 122 -17.44 -28.30 26.58
CA LEU A 122 -18.73 -27.69 26.20
C LEU A 122 -19.07 -27.84 24.70
N GLN A 123 -18.23 -28.47 23.87
CA GLN A 123 -18.50 -28.73 22.47
C GLN A 123 -19.81 -29.51 22.21
N PRO A 124 -20.15 -30.60 22.97
CA PRO A 124 -21.40 -31.30 22.74
C PRO A 124 -22.63 -30.42 23.04
N LEU A 125 -22.59 -29.57 24.09
CA LEU A 125 -23.67 -28.62 24.38
C LEU A 125 -23.88 -27.63 23.21
N ALA A 126 -22.79 -27.07 22.66
CA ALA A 126 -22.87 -26.19 21.49
C ALA A 126 -23.51 -26.89 20.28
N THR A 127 -23.12 -28.15 20.02
CA THR A 127 -23.69 -28.98 18.95
C THR A 127 -25.18 -29.24 19.18
N TRP A 128 -25.55 -29.60 20.42
CA TRP A 128 -26.95 -29.83 20.79
C TRP A 128 -27.79 -28.55 20.59
N MET A 129 -27.32 -27.40 21.02
CA MET A 129 -28.03 -26.12 20.81
C MET A 129 -28.28 -25.83 19.32
N MET A 130 -27.36 -26.20 18.45
CA MET A 130 -27.51 -26.03 16.99
C MET A 130 -28.50 -27.03 16.34
N MET A 131 -28.95 -28.03 17.06
CA MET A 131 -30.03 -28.96 16.60
C MET A 131 -31.43 -28.34 16.70
N PHE A 132 -31.58 -27.22 17.41
CA PHE A 132 -32.85 -26.51 17.60
C PHE A 132 -33.98 -27.41 18.18
N THR A 133 -33.67 -28.22 19.16
CA THR A 133 -34.65 -29.06 19.87
C THR A 133 -35.68 -28.21 20.65
N ASN A 134 -36.80 -28.79 21.01
CA ASN A 134 -37.81 -28.13 21.84
C ASN A 134 -37.56 -28.29 23.36
N GLU A 135 -36.43 -28.88 23.74
CA GLU A 135 -36.06 -29.10 25.13
C GLU A 135 -35.43 -27.83 25.74
N ASP A 136 -35.55 -27.73 27.09
CA ASP A 136 -35.03 -26.59 27.83
C ASP A 136 -33.49 -26.60 27.85
N VAL A 137 -32.88 -25.56 27.31
CA VAL A 137 -31.42 -25.37 27.22
C VAL A 137 -30.78 -25.41 28.62
N LYS A 138 -31.44 -24.86 29.65
CA LYS A 138 -30.88 -24.84 31.00
C LYS A 138 -30.82 -26.24 31.61
N LYS A 139 -31.80 -27.08 31.32
CA LYS A 139 -31.78 -28.48 31.76
C LYS A 139 -30.67 -29.26 31.11
N GLU A 140 -30.44 -29.05 29.82
CA GLU A 140 -29.31 -29.67 29.11
C GLU A 140 -27.97 -29.18 29.63
N ALA A 141 -27.82 -27.86 29.78
CA ALA A 141 -26.58 -27.22 30.24
C ALA A 141 -26.17 -27.67 31.66
N LEU A 142 -27.14 -28.02 32.52
CA LEU A 142 -26.89 -28.56 33.89
C LEU A 142 -26.00 -29.81 33.84
N LYS A 143 -26.09 -30.63 32.77
CA LYS A 143 -25.30 -31.87 32.65
C LYS A 143 -23.79 -31.58 32.45
N TYR A 144 -23.42 -30.35 32.08
CA TYR A 144 -22.05 -29.92 31.80
C TYR A 144 -21.43 -29.14 32.97
N VAL A 145 -22.18 -28.87 34.04
CA VAL A 145 -21.64 -28.23 35.24
C VAL A 145 -20.72 -29.20 35.97
N ASN A 146 -19.49 -28.82 36.21
CA ASN A 146 -18.45 -29.62 36.84
C ASN A 146 -17.38 -28.70 37.48
N GLU A 147 -16.29 -29.26 37.99
CA GLU A 147 -15.21 -28.48 38.62
C GLU A 147 -14.63 -27.37 37.77
N ASN A 148 -14.68 -27.52 36.42
CA ASN A 148 -14.18 -26.54 35.44
C ASN A 148 -15.25 -25.58 34.94
N VAL A 149 -16.54 -25.88 35.20
CA VAL A 149 -17.72 -25.10 34.77
C VAL A 149 -18.61 -24.88 35.99
N LYS A 150 -18.58 -23.67 36.51
CA LYS A 150 -19.16 -23.34 37.83
C LYS A 150 -20.68 -23.46 37.92
N ASP A 151 -21.35 -23.03 36.83
CA ASP A 151 -22.79 -22.95 36.79
C ASP A 151 -23.34 -23.09 35.35
N ILE A 152 -24.67 -23.14 35.26
CA ILE A 152 -25.41 -23.27 34.01
C ILE A 152 -25.12 -22.10 33.06
N ASP A 153 -24.98 -20.89 33.58
CA ASP A 153 -24.76 -19.69 32.76
C ASP A 153 -23.36 -19.70 32.12
N GLU A 154 -22.35 -20.15 32.87
CA GLU A 154 -21.00 -20.36 32.32
C GLU A 154 -20.99 -21.44 31.22
N ALA A 155 -21.76 -22.54 31.41
CA ALA A 155 -21.89 -23.59 30.41
C ALA A 155 -22.51 -23.05 29.10
N ILE A 156 -23.60 -22.29 29.21
CA ILE A 156 -24.28 -21.67 28.05
C ILE A 156 -23.39 -20.63 27.39
N GLU A 157 -22.72 -19.76 28.15
CA GLU A 157 -21.80 -18.76 27.59
C GLU A 157 -20.63 -19.42 26.84
N GLY A 158 -20.05 -20.48 27.40
CA GLY A 158 -19.01 -21.26 26.71
C GLY A 158 -19.51 -21.87 25.40
N ALA A 159 -20.70 -22.47 25.41
CA ALA A 159 -21.31 -23.01 24.19
C ALA A 159 -21.57 -21.92 23.15
N LYS A 160 -22.04 -20.74 23.57
CA LYS A 160 -22.21 -19.56 22.67
C LYS A 160 -20.88 -19.12 22.02
N PHE A 161 -19.77 -19.12 22.79
CA PHE A 161 -18.47 -18.78 22.20
C PHE A 161 -18.01 -19.78 21.14
N ILE A 162 -18.28 -21.09 21.36
CA ILE A 162 -18.01 -22.13 20.38
C ILE A 162 -18.83 -21.90 19.10
N ILE A 163 -20.14 -21.65 19.26
CA ILE A 163 -21.04 -21.38 18.13
C ILE A 163 -20.62 -20.11 17.39
N ALA A 164 -20.27 -19.04 18.10
CA ALA A 164 -19.82 -17.79 17.51
C ALA A 164 -18.55 -18.00 16.66
N GLU A 165 -17.62 -18.80 17.13
CA GLU A 165 -16.40 -19.13 16.39
C GLU A 165 -16.71 -19.99 15.16
N PHE A 166 -17.56 -21.00 15.30
CA PHE A 166 -18.04 -21.84 14.19
C PHE A 166 -18.66 -20.99 13.08
N ILE A 167 -19.54 -20.05 13.43
CA ILE A 167 -20.14 -19.11 12.46
C ILE A 167 -19.08 -18.24 11.79
N SER A 168 -18.10 -17.75 12.55
CA SER A 168 -17.05 -16.87 12.02
C SER A 168 -16.09 -17.59 11.08
N ASP A 169 -15.98 -18.90 11.17
CA ASP A 169 -15.07 -19.71 10.38
C ASP A 169 -15.71 -20.26 9.09
N ASP A 170 -17.03 -20.12 8.95
CA ASP A 170 -17.72 -20.54 7.72
C ASP A 170 -17.32 -19.65 6.53
N ALA A 171 -16.67 -20.26 5.53
CA ALA A 171 -16.17 -19.58 4.36
C ALA A 171 -17.29 -18.95 3.52
N ASN A 172 -18.47 -19.56 3.46
CA ASN A 172 -19.60 -19.06 2.68
C ASN A 172 -20.20 -17.80 3.32
N TYR A 173 -20.41 -17.83 4.66
CA TYR A 173 -20.87 -16.62 5.36
C TYR A 173 -19.90 -15.47 5.21
N ARG A 174 -18.61 -15.74 5.35
CA ARG A 174 -17.55 -14.73 5.15
C ARG A 174 -17.55 -14.14 3.74
N LYS A 175 -17.65 -15.01 2.72
CA LYS A 175 -17.71 -14.61 1.31
C LYS A 175 -18.89 -13.70 1.04
N ASP A 176 -20.09 -14.10 1.46
CA ASP A 176 -21.32 -13.35 1.22
C ASP A 176 -21.29 -11.99 1.94
N LEU A 177 -20.87 -11.97 3.23
CA LEU A 177 -20.75 -10.75 4.01
C LEU A 177 -19.68 -9.81 3.45
N ARG A 178 -18.55 -10.34 2.96
CA ARG A 178 -17.52 -9.57 2.28
C ARG A 178 -18.06 -8.91 1.01
N LEU A 179 -18.76 -9.66 0.17
CA LEU A 179 -19.36 -9.13 -1.05
C LEU A 179 -20.36 -8.01 -0.75
N ASP A 180 -21.19 -8.19 0.28
CA ASP A 180 -22.11 -7.15 0.73
C ASP A 180 -21.36 -5.91 1.25
N MET A 181 -20.28 -6.09 2.01
CA MET A 181 -19.48 -4.98 2.53
C MET A 181 -18.75 -4.22 1.43
N VAL A 182 -18.24 -4.89 0.40
CA VAL A 182 -17.65 -4.22 -0.78
C VAL A 182 -18.71 -3.44 -1.55
N LYS A 183 -19.93 -3.97 -1.69
CA LYS A 183 -21.01 -3.36 -2.47
C LYS A 183 -21.68 -2.20 -1.74
N SER A 184 -21.98 -2.37 -0.48
CA SER A 184 -22.86 -1.49 0.32
C SER A 184 -22.15 -0.80 1.48
N GLY A 185 -20.90 -1.18 1.79
CA GLY A 185 -20.13 -0.61 2.89
C GLY A 185 -19.70 0.83 2.63
N MET A 186 -19.49 1.56 3.72
CA MET A 186 -19.06 2.96 3.72
C MET A 186 -17.72 3.11 4.45
N VAL A 187 -16.78 3.77 3.81
CA VAL A 187 -15.58 4.27 4.50
C VAL A 187 -15.97 5.53 5.24
N ILE A 188 -15.77 5.53 6.56
CA ILE A 188 -16.11 6.64 7.44
C ILE A 188 -14.85 7.08 8.16
N THR A 189 -14.60 8.39 8.18
CA THR A 189 -13.49 8.96 8.93
C THR A 189 -13.98 10.04 9.88
N ASN A 190 -13.36 10.13 11.06
CA ASN A 190 -13.66 11.15 12.05
C ASN A 190 -12.36 11.71 12.65
N ILE A 191 -12.34 13.01 12.91
CA ILE A 191 -11.20 13.65 13.58
C ILE A 191 -11.06 13.11 15.01
N LYS A 192 -9.80 12.87 15.44
CA LYS A 192 -9.52 12.52 16.85
C LYS A 192 -9.58 13.76 17.74
N LYS A 193 -10.09 13.59 18.96
CA LYS A 193 -10.29 14.69 19.94
C LYS A 193 -9.06 15.58 20.17
N ASN A 194 -7.86 15.01 20.10
CA ASN A 194 -6.59 15.71 20.36
C ASN A 194 -5.70 15.75 19.11
N ALA A 195 -6.29 15.75 17.92
CA ALA A 195 -5.53 15.81 16.68
C ALA A 195 -4.91 17.20 16.48
N ILE A 196 -3.64 17.22 16.06
CA ILE A 196 -2.93 18.45 15.72
C ILE A 196 -2.66 18.43 14.21
N ASP A 197 -3.46 19.16 13.45
CA ASP A 197 -3.26 19.42 12.02
C ASP A 197 -3.17 20.94 11.78
N GLU A 198 -2.04 21.54 12.18
CA GLU A 198 -1.81 23.00 12.11
C GLU A 198 -2.07 23.59 10.71
N ARG A 199 -1.86 22.78 9.66
CA ARG A 199 -2.00 23.20 8.26
C ARG A 199 -3.35 22.85 7.67
N LYS A 200 -4.21 22.18 8.42
CA LYS A 200 -5.49 21.66 7.94
C LYS A 200 -5.33 20.82 6.66
N THR A 201 -4.25 20.02 6.60
CA THR A 201 -3.91 19.23 5.42
C THR A 201 -4.98 18.18 5.13
N TYR A 202 -5.60 17.67 6.19
CA TYR A 202 -6.59 16.61 6.13
C TYR A 202 -8.01 17.06 6.45
N GLU A 203 -8.30 18.39 6.42
CA GLU A 203 -9.59 18.96 6.80
C GLU A 203 -10.77 18.31 6.07
N MET A 204 -10.60 17.94 4.79
CA MET A 204 -11.63 17.27 4.00
C MET A 204 -11.99 15.86 4.49
N TYR A 205 -11.16 15.26 5.37
CA TYR A 205 -11.36 13.94 5.93
C TYR A 205 -11.72 13.95 7.42
N TYR A 206 -12.03 15.08 8.01
CA TYR A 206 -12.39 15.17 9.44
C TYR A 206 -13.76 14.57 9.74
N ASP A 207 -14.68 14.66 8.79
CA ASP A 207 -15.99 14.02 8.81
C ASP A 207 -16.34 13.62 7.38
N TYR A 208 -15.84 12.46 6.96
CA TYR A 208 -15.91 12.02 5.58
C TYR A 208 -16.56 10.66 5.44
N HIS A 209 -17.44 10.52 4.44
CA HIS A 209 -18.18 9.31 4.14
C HIS A 209 -18.16 9.04 2.65
N GLU A 210 -17.72 7.86 2.24
CA GLU A 210 -17.77 7.42 0.84
C GLU A 210 -17.96 5.92 0.74
N ALA A 211 -18.77 5.47 -0.25
CA ALA A 211 -18.99 4.05 -0.47
C ALA A 211 -17.68 3.34 -0.84
N VAL A 212 -17.44 2.15 -0.25
CA VAL A 212 -16.29 1.29 -0.55
C VAL A 212 -16.12 1.05 -2.05
N SER A 213 -17.24 0.83 -2.75
CA SER A 213 -17.26 0.59 -4.20
C SER A 213 -16.91 1.79 -5.07
N LYS A 214 -16.92 3.00 -4.52
CA LYS A 214 -16.74 4.27 -5.27
C LYS A 214 -15.49 5.04 -4.87
N ILE A 215 -14.91 4.75 -3.71
CA ILE A 215 -13.79 5.51 -3.18
C ILE A 215 -12.58 5.46 -4.11
N ARG A 216 -12.00 6.63 -4.36
CA ARG A 216 -10.85 6.75 -5.26
C ARG A 216 -9.54 6.38 -4.56
N PRO A 217 -8.62 5.68 -5.26
CA PRO A 217 -7.33 5.25 -4.71
C PRO A 217 -6.53 6.33 -4.00
N HIS A 218 -6.41 7.53 -4.58
CA HIS A 218 -5.68 8.64 -3.96
C HIS A 218 -6.29 9.12 -2.64
N ARG A 219 -7.61 8.95 -2.45
CA ARG A 219 -8.30 9.28 -1.19
C ARG A 219 -7.96 8.28 -0.10
N ILE A 220 -7.92 6.97 -0.44
CA ILE A 220 -7.49 5.92 0.49
C ILE A 220 -6.09 6.19 1.00
N LEU A 221 -5.14 6.53 0.12
CA LEU A 221 -3.77 6.85 0.53
C LEU A 221 -3.70 8.09 1.42
N ALA A 222 -4.50 9.11 1.13
CA ALA A 222 -4.59 10.31 1.97
C ALA A 222 -5.20 10.00 3.36
N ILE A 223 -6.25 9.20 3.40
CA ILE A 223 -6.91 8.72 4.62
C ILE A 223 -5.95 7.87 5.45
N ASN A 224 -5.24 6.91 4.85
CA ASN A 224 -4.26 6.08 5.54
C ASN A 224 -3.12 6.93 6.14
N ARG A 225 -2.66 7.96 5.40
CA ARG A 225 -1.65 8.89 5.91
C ARG A 225 -2.16 9.68 7.11
N ALA A 226 -3.37 10.22 7.03
CA ALA A 226 -3.98 10.97 8.11
C ALA A 226 -4.21 10.12 9.37
N GLU A 227 -4.55 8.83 9.19
CA GLU A 227 -4.67 7.87 10.30
C GLU A 227 -3.31 7.55 10.94
N ASN A 228 -2.27 7.31 10.13
CA ASN A 228 -0.90 7.06 10.59
C ASN A 228 -0.32 8.28 11.34
N GLU A 229 -0.65 9.49 10.91
CA GLU A 229 -0.33 10.75 11.61
C GLU A 229 -1.22 11.00 12.83
N LYS A 230 -2.13 10.07 13.15
CA LYS A 230 -3.05 10.10 14.31
C LYS A 230 -4.03 11.28 14.30
N ILE A 231 -4.32 11.84 13.14
CA ILE A 231 -5.25 12.96 12.98
C ILE A 231 -6.70 12.49 12.93
N ILE A 232 -6.98 11.39 12.21
CA ILE A 232 -8.32 10.83 12.08
C ILE A 232 -8.38 9.38 12.58
N THR A 233 -9.61 8.89 12.78
CA THR A 233 -9.94 7.47 12.88
C THR A 233 -10.62 7.05 11.59
N VAL A 234 -10.40 5.81 11.17
CA VAL A 234 -10.99 5.26 9.94
C VAL A 234 -11.73 3.97 10.26
N LYS A 235 -12.92 3.83 9.70
CA LYS A 235 -13.73 2.60 9.79
C LYS A 235 -14.35 2.30 8.44
N VAL A 236 -14.65 1.02 8.21
CA VAL A 236 -15.52 0.61 7.13
C VAL A 236 -16.80 0.09 7.75
N GLU A 237 -17.88 0.81 7.60
CA GLU A 237 -19.17 0.46 8.21
C GLU A 237 -20.12 -0.16 7.18
N LEU A 238 -20.85 -1.17 7.63
CA LEU A 238 -21.98 -1.78 6.95
C LEU A 238 -23.14 -1.83 7.94
N ASP A 239 -24.34 -1.85 7.43
CA ASP A 239 -25.55 -2.04 8.23
C ASP A 239 -25.50 -3.36 9.00
N ARG A 240 -25.30 -3.26 10.32
CA ARG A 240 -25.17 -4.42 11.20
C ARG A 240 -26.47 -5.21 11.33
N GLU A 241 -27.61 -4.53 11.30
CA GLU A 241 -28.91 -5.18 11.37
C GLU A 241 -29.12 -6.08 10.16
N ARG A 242 -28.74 -5.61 8.99
CA ARG A 242 -28.78 -6.39 7.76
C ARG A 242 -27.87 -7.62 7.79
N MET A 243 -26.63 -7.47 8.32
CA MET A 243 -25.71 -8.60 8.48
C MET A 243 -26.27 -9.63 9.48
N THR A 244 -26.82 -9.15 10.59
CA THR A 244 -27.43 -10.01 11.61
C THR A 244 -28.61 -10.76 11.04
N ALA A 245 -29.54 -10.07 10.36
CA ALA A 245 -30.70 -10.69 9.73
C ALA A 245 -30.29 -11.74 8.67
N TYR A 246 -29.25 -11.46 7.89
CA TYR A 246 -28.71 -12.42 6.92
C TYR A 246 -28.28 -13.72 7.61
N LEU A 247 -27.49 -13.64 8.68
CA LEU A 247 -27.00 -14.82 9.41
C LEU A 247 -28.14 -15.53 10.15
N GLU A 248 -29.05 -14.79 10.81
CA GLU A 248 -30.21 -15.38 11.48
C GLU A 248 -31.03 -16.21 10.51
N ASN A 249 -31.36 -15.69 9.34
CA ASN A 249 -32.14 -16.38 8.31
C ASN A 249 -31.47 -17.66 7.77
N ARG A 250 -30.12 -17.69 7.77
CA ARG A 250 -29.36 -18.86 7.27
C ARG A 250 -29.15 -19.91 8.37
N ILE A 251 -28.96 -19.49 9.61
CA ILE A 251 -28.53 -20.36 10.72
C ILE A 251 -29.71 -20.85 11.52
N ILE A 252 -30.71 -20.01 11.82
CA ILE A 252 -31.82 -20.36 12.71
C ILE A 252 -32.88 -21.14 11.92
N LYS A 253 -32.85 -22.44 12.06
CA LYS A 253 -33.78 -23.37 11.41
C LYS A 253 -35.17 -23.40 12.03
N ASN A 254 -35.25 -23.18 13.35
CA ASN A 254 -36.49 -23.17 14.12
C ASN A 254 -36.45 -22.01 15.13
N SER A 255 -37.16 -20.93 14.82
CA SER A 255 -37.26 -19.75 15.70
C SER A 255 -38.02 -19.97 16.99
N SER A 256 -38.86 -21.02 17.05
CA SER A 256 -39.63 -21.38 18.25
C SER A 256 -38.83 -22.21 19.23
N SER A 257 -37.66 -22.71 18.87
CA SER A 257 -36.79 -23.48 19.76
C SER A 257 -36.25 -22.59 20.89
N PRO A 258 -36.20 -23.11 22.16
CA PRO A 258 -35.57 -22.41 23.27
C PRO A 258 -34.10 -22.05 23.01
N SER A 259 -33.40 -22.80 22.14
CA SER A 259 -32.02 -22.50 21.72
C SER A 259 -31.90 -21.25 20.89
N ALA A 260 -32.96 -20.86 20.16
CA ALA A 260 -32.90 -19.77 19.17
C ALA A 260 -32.42 -18.43 19.77
N VAL A 261 -32.82 -18.13 21.00
CA VAL A 261 -32.41 -16.90 21.71
C VAL A 261 -30.87 -16.88 21.92
N TYR A 262 -30.30 -18.01 22.35
CA TYR A 262 -28.87 -18.14 22.60
C TYR A 262 -28.06 -18.15 21.30
N ILE A 263 -28.61 -18.75 20.24
CA ILE A 263 -27.99 -18.74 18.91
C ILE A 263 -27.97 -17.31 18.33
N LYS A 264 -29.03 -16.51 18.52
CA LYS A 264 -29.02 -15.08 18.16
C LYS A 264 -27.91 -14.31 18.86
N GLN A 265 -27.74 -14.52 20.15
CA GLN A 265 -26.66 -13.91 20.92
C GLN A 265 -25.27 -14.35 20.42
N ALA A 266 -25.11 -15.62 20.03
CA ALA A 266 -23.87 -16.12 19.44
C ALA A 266 -23.60 -15.50 18.07
N ILE A 267 -24.62 -15.29 17.25
CA ILE A 267 -24.51 -14.58 15.95
C ILE A 267 -24.04 -13.14 16.16
N GLU A 268 -24.66 -12.41 17.11
CA GLU A 268 -24.26 -11.05 17.44
C GLU A 268 -22.81 -10.96 17.93
N ASP A 269 -22.39 -11.87 18.82
CA ASP A 269 -21.00 -11.96 19.30
C ASP A 269 -20.03 -12.29 18.17
N SER A 270 -20.39 -13.24 17.29
CA SER A 270 -19.61 -13.61 16.12
C SER A 270 -19.39 -12.42 15.19
N LEU A 271 -20.47 -11.69 14.86
CA LEU A 271 -20.39 -10.49 14.04
C LEU A 271 -19.54 -9.40 14.68
N LYS A 272 -19.82 -9.05 15.94
CA LYS A 272 -19.17 -7.93 16.60
C LYS A 272 -17.70 -8.17 16.87
N ARG A 273 -17.34 -9.37 17.30
CA ARG A 273 -16.00 -9.69 17.82
C ARG A 273 -15.09 -10.35 16.80
N LEU A 274 -15.63 -11.13 15.88
CA LEU A 274 -14.84 -12.00 15.00
C LEU A 274 -14.94 -11.59 13.51
N ILE A 275 -16.16 -11.57 12.96
CA ILE A 275 -16.35 -11.40 11.53
C ILE A 275 -16.08 -9.96 11.10
N TYR A 276 -16.78 -9.00 11.71
CA TYR A 276 -16.73 -7.60 11.31
C TYR A 276 -15.32 -7.00 11.37
N PRO A 277 -14.55 -7.13 12.47
CA PRO A 277 -13.19 -6.59 12.52
C PRO A 277 -12.22 -7.27 11.56
N SER A 278 -12.48 -8.52 11.20
CA SER A 278 -11.68 -9.25 10.22
C SER A 278 -11.96 -8.75 8.80
N LEU A 279 -13.25 -8.69 8.42
CA LEU A 279 -13.64 -8.21 7.09
C LEU A 279 -13.26 -6.74 6.87
N GLU A 280 -13.40 -5.90 7.88
CA GLU A 280 -12.97 -4.50 7.82
C GLU A 280 -11.47 -4.39 7.49
N ARG A 281 -10.62 -5.15 8.17
CA ARG A 281 -9.17 -5.18 7.90
C ARG A 281 -8.87 -5.68 6.50
N ASP A 282 -9.53 -6.75 6.07
CA ASP A 282 -9.33 -7.34 4.76
C ASP A 282 -9.69 -6.34 3.65
N ILE A 283 -10.83 -5.66 3.77
CA ILE A 283 -11.27 -4.64 2.80
C ILE A 283 -10.36 -3.42 2.81
N ARG A 284 -9.93 -2.96 4.00
CA ARG A 284 -8.99 -1.85 4.08
C ARG A 284 -7.64 -2.19 3.44
N SER A 285 -7.15 -3.43 3.61
CA SER A 285 -5.96 -3.90 2.92
C SER A 285 -6.15 -3.88 1.40
N GLU A 286 -7.23 -4.47 0.89
CA GLU A 286 -7.52 -4.47 -0.55
C GLU A 286 -7.63 -3.05 -1.15
N LEU A 287 -8.23 -2.12 -0.42
CA LEU A 287 -8.31 -0.72 -0.86
C LEU A 287 -6.95 -0.04 -0.87
N THR A 288 -6.10 -0.36 0.10
CA THR A 288 -4.74 0.17 0.19
C THR A 288 -3.89 -0.34 -0.96
N ASP A 289 -3.89 -1.65 -1.20
CA ASP A 289 -3.15 -2.29 -2.29
C ASP A 289 -3.52 -1.67 -3.65
N LYS A 290 -4.82 -1.52 -3.93
CA LYS A 290 -5.30 -0.82 -5.14
C LYS A 290 -4.85 0.65 -5.19
N GLY A 291 -4.82 1.31 -4.03
CA GLY A 291 -4.36 2.69 -3.91
C GLY A 291 -2.90 2.84 -4.26
N GLU A 292 -2.07 1.97 -3.74
CA GLU A 292 -0.62 1.95 -3.95
C GLU A 292 -0.27 1.59 -5.40
N GLU A 293 -0.92 0.58 -5.96
CA GLU A 293 -0.73 0.18 -7.36
C GLU A 293 -0.99 1.35 -8.32
N GLN A 294 -2.14 2.02 -8.19
CA GLN A 294 -2.46 3.17 -9.03
C GLN A 294 -1.52 4.35 -8.79
N ALA A 295 -1.07 4.58 -7.56
CA ALA A 295 -0.11 5.64 -7.27
C ALA A 295 1.25 5.38 -7.93
N ILE A 296 1.73 4.14 -7.92
CA ILE A 296 2.97 3.71 -8.60
C ILE A 296 2.83 3.91 -10.12
N GLU A 297 1.71 3.53 -10.71
CA GLU A 297 1.43 3.72 -12.13
C GLU A 297 1.47 5.20 -12.53
N ILE A 298 0.74 6.06 -11.80
CA ILE A 298 0.73 7.50 -12.05
C ILE A 298 2.13 8.10 -11.86
N PHE A 299 2.88 7.66 -10.84
CA PHE A 299 4.24 8.10 -10.62
C PHE A 299 5.14 7.71 -11.79
N SER A 300 5.05 6.48 -12.28
CA SER A 300 5.81 5.98 -13.44
C SER A 300 5.55 6.82 -14.69
N VAL A 301 4.27 7.10 -15.00
CA VAL A 301 3.88 7.95 -16.13
C VAL A 301 4.43 9.37 -15.99
N ASN A 302 4.36 9.96 -14.79
CA ASN A 302 4.87 11.31 -14.55
C ASN A 302 6.40 11.37 -14.63
N LEU A 303 7.08 10.35 -14.10
CA LEU A 303 8.53 10.23 -14.20
C LEU A 303 8.98 10.08 -15.65
N ASN A 304 8.29 9.25 -16.44
CA ASN A 304 8.57 9.08 -17.86
C ASN A 304 8.42 10.41 -18.61
N LYS A 305 7.33 11.16 -18.40
CA LYS A 305 7.14 12.49 -18.97
C LYS A 305 8.23 13.48 -18.55
N LEU A 306 8.70 13.40 -17.31
CA LEU A 306 9.78 14.24 -16.82
C LEU A 306 11.11 13.90 -17.50
N LEU A 307 11.43 12.61 -17.62
CA LEU A 307 12.67 12.13 -18.26
C LEU A 307 12.69 12.36 -19.78
N LEU A 308 11.52 12.34 -20.42
CA LEU A 308 11.39 12.59 -21.86
C LEU A 308 11.16 14.06 -22.21
N GLN A 309 11.42 14.99 -21.29
CA GLN A 309 11.37 16.41 -21.63
C GLN A 309 12.38 16.71 -22.75
N PRO A 310 11.98 17.53 -23.75
CA PRO A 310 12.89 17.87 -24.85
C PRO A 310 14.15 18.56 -24.31
N PRO A 311 15.32 18.26 -24.87
CA PRO A 311 16.57 18.87 -24.46
C PRO A 311 16.55 20.38 -24.68
N LEU A 312 17.26 21.09 -23.82
CA LEU A 312 17.48 22.55 -24.00
C LEU A 312 18.30 22.77 -25.28
N LYS A 313 17.66 23.36 -26.30
CA LYS A 313 18.31 23.64 -27.58
C LYS A 313 19.08 24.97 -27.53
N GLY A 314 20.20 25.04 -28.27
CA GLY A 314 20.98 26.25 -28.44
C GLY A 314 21.66 26.78 -27.19
N LYS A 315 22.02 25.89 -26.27
CA LYS A 315 22.75 26.26 -25.04
C LYS A 315 23.85 25.27 -24.72
N VAL A 316 24.94 25.80 -24.16
CA VAL A 316 25.97 24.97 -23.52
C VAL A 316 25.49 24.59 -22.16
N ILE A 317 25.43 23.27 -21.86
CA ILE A 317 24.85 22.73 -20.64
C ILE A 317 25.94 22.06 -19.85
N LEU A 318 26.01 22.38 -18.54
CA LEU A 318 26.79 21.65 -17.56
C LEU A 318 25.85 20.69 -16.80
N GLY A 319 26.00 19.39 -17.02
CA GLY A 319 25.33 18.34 -16.29
C GLY A 319 26.15 17.95 -15.07
N ILE A 320 25.49 17.77 -13.93
CA ILE A 320 26.08 17.34 -12.67
C ILE A 320 25.31 16.12 -12.16
N ASP A 321 26.01 14.99 -11.98
CA ASP A 321 25.46 13.77 -11.38
C ASP A 321 26.06 13.59 -9.96
N PRO A 322 25.31 13.90 -8.88
CA PRO A 322 25.84 13.86 -7.53
C PRO A 322 26.00 12.42 -7.03
N ALA A 323 27.17 12.06 -6.53
CA ALA A 323 27.39 10.77 -5.88
C ALA A 323 28.37 10.90 -4.69
N PHE A 324 28.00 10.34 -3.54
CA PHE A 324 28.79 10.46 -2.32
C PHE A 324 30.12 9.71 -2.38
N ARG A 325 30.14 8.45 -2.82
CA ARG A 325 31.36 7.62 -2.81
C ARG A 325 32.28 7.90 -4.01
N THR A 326 31.70 8.07 -5.18
CA THR A 326 32.45 8.18 -6.46
C THR A 326 32.68 9.62 -6.90
N GLY A 327 32.23 10.60 -6.10
CA GLY A 327 32.27 12.02 -6.44
C GLY A 327 31.18 12.44 -7.41
N CYS A 328 30.95 13.77 -7.50
CA CYS A 328 30.01 14.35 -8.45
C CYS A 328 30.62 14.33 -9.85
N LYS A 329 30.02 13.62 -10.76
CA LYS A 329 30.44 13.59 -12.17
C LYS A 329 29.92 14.83 -12.88
N LEU A 330 30.78 15.46 -13.67
CA LEU A 330 30.50 16.65 -14.45
C LEU A 330 30.60 16.31 -15.93
N SER A 331 29.71 16.87 -16.75
CA SER A 331 29.79 16.80 -18.19
C SER A 331 29.30 18.11 -18.79
N VAL A 332 30.11 18.73 -19.64
CA VAL A 332 29.69 19.89 -20.41
C VAL A 332 29.36 19.44 -21.82
N VAL A 333 28.19 19.82 -22.31
CA VAL A 333 27.74 19.55 -23.69
C VAL A 333 27.46 20.84 -24.43
N ASP A 334 27.72 20.83 -25.74
CA ASP A 334 27.42 21.98 -26.61
C ASP A 334 25.92 22.07 -26.98
N GLU A 335 25.60 23.04 -27.82
CA GLU A 335 24.24 23.31 -28.30
C GLU A 335 23.62 22.14 -29.09
N GLN A 336 24.42 21.23 -29.61
CA GLN A 336 24.03 20.04 -30.36
C GLN A 336 24.01 18.77 -29.49
N GLY A 337 24.42 18.87 -28.22
CA GLY A 337 24.50 17.74 -27.30
C GLY A 337 25.82 16.94 -27.35
N LYS A 338 26.84 17.44 -28.08
CA LYS A 338 28.17 16.84 -28.13
C LYS A 338 28.92 17.15 -26.85
N VAL A 339 29.53 16.13 -26.23
CA VAL A 339 30.31 16.29 -25.01
C VAL A 339 31.59 17.06 -25.30
N LEU A 340 31.74 18.22 -24.65
CA LEU A 340 32.92 19.07 -24.73
C LEU A 340 33.98 18.69 -23.69
N GLU A 341 33.53 18.41 -22.47
CA GLU A 341 34.44 18.09 -21.36
C GLU A 341 33.75 17.25 -20.30
N LYS A 342 34.53 16.44 -19.59
CA LYS A 342 34.07 15.62 -18.43
C LYS A 342 34.99 15.88 -17.25
N GLY A 343 34.42 15.82 -16.01
CA GLY A 343 35.17 15.97 -14.77
C GLY A 343 34.51 15.22 -13.65
N VAL A 344 35.23 15.12 -12.53
CA VAL A 344 34.71 14.60 -11.28
C VAL A 344 35.19 15.50 -10.17
N ILE A 345 34.28 15.97 -9.34
CA ILE A 345 34.60 16.78 -8.16
C ILE A 345 34.14 16.07 -6.87
N TYR A 346 34.76 16.37 -5.77
CA TYR A 346 34.44 15.79 -4.45
C TYR A 346 34.11 16.91 -3.45
N PRO A 347 32.94 17.56 -3.56
CA PRO A 347 32.55 18.69 -2.73
C PRO A 347 32.06 18.30 -1.33
N HIS A 348 32.03 17.02 -1.01
CA HIS A 348 31.45 16.47 0.23
C HIS A 348 32.22 15.23 0.69
N GLU A 349 31.95 14.79 1.91
CA GLU A 349 32.55 13.60 2.52
C GLU A 349 32.24 12.33 1.73
N LYS A 350 33.21 11.40 1.64
CA LYS A 350 33.04 10.11 0.95
C LYS A 350 32.15 9.13 1.72
N THR A 351 31.98 9.33 3.03
CA THR A 351 31.15 8.52 3.92
C THR A 351 30.36 9.41 4.88
N LEU A 352 29.12 9.03 5.20
CA LEU A 352 28.31 9.71 6.22
C LEU A 352 29.08 9.74 7.57
N GLY A 353 29.45 10.95 8.06
CA GLY A 353 30.20 11.13 9.28
C GLY A 353 31.73 11.20 9.12
N GLY A 354 32.22 11.18 7.88
CA GLY A 354 33.63 11.47 7.58
C GLY A 354 33.95 12.98 7.64
N SER A 355 35.23 13.35 7.69
CA SER A 355 35.67 14.74 7.57
C SER A 355 36.19 15.02 6.16
N ILE A 356 35.74 16.13 5.56
CA ILE A 356 36.31 16.66 4.31
C ILE A 356 37.26 17.82 4.64
N SER A 357 38.41 17.87 3.98
CA SER A 357 39.33 19.00 4.15
C SER A 357 38.84 20.23 3.39
N GLU A 358 39.03 21.43 3.96
CA GLU A 358 38.72 22.69 3.28
C GLU A 358 39.45 22.80 1.93
N LYS A 359 40.65 22.27 1.82
CA LYS A 359 41.41 22.20 0.59
C LYS A 359 40.68 21.43 -0.53
N GLN A 360 40.08 20.30 -0.19
CA GLN A 360 39.34 19.48 -1.15
C GLN A 360 38.04 20.16 -1.62
N ILE A 361 37.36 20.90 -0.73
CA ILE A 361 36.22 21.73 -1.09
C ILE A 361 36.64 22.84 -2.07
N GLN A 362 37.74 23.57 -1.75
CA GLN A 362 38.26 24.64 -2.58
C GLN A 362 38.73 24.15 -3.96
N GLU A 363 39.37 22.97 -4.03
CA GLU A 363 39.74 22.33 -5.30
C GLU A 363 38.50 22.00 -6.15
N SER A 364 37.49 21.39 -5.53
CA SER A 364 36.24 21.09 -6.22
C SER A 364 35.51 22.33 -6.71
N GLN A 365 35.50 23.40 -5.94
CA GLN A 365 34.92 24.69 -6.34
C GLN A 365 35.71 25.32 -7.51
N ARG A 366 37.04 25.29 -7.44
CA ARG A 366 37.90 25.79 -8.50
C ARG A 366 37.69 25.04 -9.81
N ASP A 367 37.63 23.71 -9.76
CA ASP A 367 37.45 22.89 -10.94
C ASP A 367 36.10 23.12 -11.60
N LEU A 368 35.04 23.26 -10.79
CA LEU A 368 33.70 23.61 -11.25
C LEU A 368 33.69 25.00 -11.92
N LEU A 369 34.27 25.99 -11.29
CA LEU A 369 34.37 27.37 -11.81
C LEU A 369 35.19 27.44 -13.09
N LEU A 370 36.25 26.63 -13.21
CA LEU A 370 37.04 26.54 -14.43
C LEU A 370 36.22 26.00 -15.61
N LEU A 371 35.43 24.95 -15.40
CA LEU A 371 34.53 24.40 -16.42
C LEU A 371 33.48 25.42 -16.85
N ILE A 372 32.83 26.10 -15.89
CA ILE A 372 31.84 27.14 -16.16
C ILE A 372 32.43 28.27 -16.98
N LYS A 373 33.60 28.79 -16.60
CA LYS A 373 34.28 29.89 -17.35
C LYS A 373 34.78 29.47 -18.71
N LYS A 374 35.40 28.29 -18.81
CA LYS A 374 35.98 27.78 -20.07
C LYS A 374 34.90 27.58 -21.15
N HIS A 375 33.75 27.06 -20.77
CA HIS A 375 32.66 26.75 -21.69
C HIS A 375 31.56 27.81 -21.74
N LYS A 376 31.72 28.94 -21.06
CA LYS A 376 30.77 30.06 -21.00
C LYS A 376 29.36 29.64 -20.63
N VAL A 377 29.27 28.69 -19.66
CA VAL A 377 27.97 28.25 -19.12
C VAL A 377 27.33 29.41 -18.38
N GLU A 378 26.14 29.84 -18.79
CA GLU A 378 25.43 30.95 -18.15
C GLU A 378 24.82 30.51 -16.79
N VAL A 379 25.50 30.83 -15.69
CA VAL A 379 25.00 30.64 -14.31
C VAL A 379 24.20 31.86 -13.85
N SER A 380 24.17 32.91 -14.66
CA SER A 380 23.80 34.29 -14.29
C SER A 380 22.36 34.46 -13.77
N GLU A 381 21.39 33.76 -14.33
CA GLU A 381 19.98 33.97 -13.97
C GLU A 381 19.66 33.54 -12.50
N ILE A 382 20.24 32.43 -12.06
CA ILE A 382 20.00 31.92 -10.68
C ILE A 382 20.76 32.76 -9.66
N GLU A 383 22.03 33.09 -9.92
CA GLU A 383 22.82 33.95 -9.06
C GLU A 383 22.23 35.36 -8.95
N GLU A 384 21.79 35.93 -10.08
CA GLU A 384 21.14 37.23 -10.12
C GLU A 384 19.81 37.20 -9.33
N ALA A 385 19.00 36.15 -9.45
CA ALA A 385 17.78 35.99 -8.70
C ALA A 385 18.03 35.81 -7.19
N ILE A 386 19.15 35.14 -6.81
CA ILE A 386 19.56 35.00 -5.39
C ILE A 386 20.10 36.33 -4.86
N LYS A 387 20.81 37.14 -5.65
CA LYS A 387 21.25 38.48 -5.28
C LYS A 387 20.08 39.45 -5.13
N ASN A 388 19.05 39.30 -5.97
CA ASN A 388 17.84 40.15 -6.00
C ASN A 388 16.63 39.46 -5.35
N ILE A 389 16.76 39.04 -4.09
CA ILE A 389 15.71 38.35 -3.36
C ILE A 389 14.51 39.27 -3.12
N SER A 390 13.35 38.89 -3.66
CA SER A 390 12.07 39.58 -3.37
C SER A 390 11.42 39.06 -2.08
N TYR A 391 11.44 37.75 -1.84
CA TYR A 391 11.08 37.17 -0.54
C TYR A 391 11.73 35.80 -0.33
N HIS A 392 11.85 35.42 0.97
CA HIS A 392 12.26 34.07 1.37
C HIS A 392 11.30 33.50 2.41
N LYS A 393 11.25 32.18 2.49
CA LYS A 393 10.48 31.44 3.49
C LYS A 393 11.24 30.21 3.93
N ARG A 394 11.40 30.02 5.26
CA ARG A 394 11.90 28.77 5.79
C ARG A 394 10.88 27.65 5.50
N THR A 395 11.35 26.53 4.96
CA THR A 395 10.58 25.33 4.69
C THR A 395 11.03 24.22 5.63
N HIS A 396 10.76 22.97 5.32
CA HIS A 396 11.10 21.84 6.19
C HIS A 396 12.61 21.50 6.15
N LYS A 397 13.20 21.05 7.26
CA LYS A 397 14.61 20.56 7.37
C LYS A 397 15.67 21.57 6.87
N GLU A 398 15.77 22.73 7.54
CA GLU A 398 16.81 23.75 7.24
C GLU A 398 16.84 24.24 5.77
N ARG A 399 15.74 24.05 5.03
CA ARG A 399 15.60 24.53 3.66
C ARG A 399 14.89 25.88 3.63
N TYR A 400 15.32 26.73 2.70
CA TYR A 400 14.75 28.05 2.47
C TYR A 400 14.28 28.15 1.02
N LEU A 401 13.01 28.49 0.82
CA LEU A 401 12.53 28.89 -0.48
C LEU A 401 12.88 30.37 -0.66
N VAL A 402 13.69 30.66 -1.65
CA VAL A 402 14.09 32.00 -2.02
C VAL A 402 13.51 32.32 -3.39
N VAL A 403 12.83 33.44 -3.52
CA VAL A 403 12.27 33.89 -4.79
C VAL A 403 12.80 35.28 -5.11
N GLY A 404 13.44 35.39 -6.25
CA GLY A 404 14.12 36.61 -6.70
C GLY A 404 13.95 36.87 -8.18
N ARG A 405 14.43 38.03 -8.63
CA ARG A 405 14.39 38.46 -10.04
C ARG A 405 15.75 38.29 -10.70
N SER A 406 15.69 37.82 -11.95
CA SER A 406 16.75 37.94 -12.93
C SER A 406 16.16 38.56 -14.18
N GLY A 407 16.46 39.82 -14.45
CA GLY A 407 15.82 40.59 -15.50
C GLY A 407 14.29 40.55 -15.46
N LYS A 408 13.64 40.10 -16.53
CA LYS A 408 12.17 39.93 -16.60
C LYS A 408 11.67 38.64 -15.95
N LYS A 409 12.55 37.70 -15.63
CA LYS A 409 12.18 36.39 -15.04
C LYS A 409 12.10 36.47 -13.50
N ILE A 410 11.20 35.68 -12.93
CA ILE A 410 11.10 35.46 -11.48
C ILE A 410 11.43 33.99 -11.24
N ILE A 411 12.48 33.73 -10.47
CA ILE A 411 13.03 32.41 -10.22
C ILE A 411 12.82 32.05 -8.76
N SER A 412 12.32 30.84 -8.52
CA SER A 412 12.22 30.23 -7.20
C SER A 412 13.34 29.23 -7.00
N SER A 413 14.18 29.46 -6.01
CA SER A 413 15.31 28.60 -5.64
C SER A 413 15.09 28.01 -4.26
N VAL A 414 15.40 26.73 -4.07
CA VAL A 414 15.43 26.11 -2.75
C VAL A 414 16.89 26.02 -2.31
N LEU A 415 17.20 26.74 -1.24
CA LEU A 415 18.51 26.72 -0.59
C LEU A 415 18.46 25.88 0.68
N MET A 416 19.51 25.14 0.99
CA MET A 416 19.68 24.45 2.27
C MET A 416 20.83 25.07 3.05
N ARG A 417 20.58 25.36 4.34
CA ARG A 417 21.59 25.94 5.22
C ARG A 417 22.59 24.87 5.64
N GLN A 418 23.86 25.11 5.47
CA GLN A 418 24.95 24.23 5.83
C GLN A 418 25.69 24.70 7.10
N ARG A 419 25.90 26.04 7.25
CA ARG A 419 26.45 26.70 8.41
C ARG A 419 25.72 28.02 8.65
N LEU A 420 26.07 28.75 9.69
CA LEU A 420 25.39 30.01 10.08
C LEU A 420 25.18 31.02 8.95
N SER A 421 26.05 31.08 7.95
CA SER A 421 25.98 32.00 6.80
C SER A 421 26.00 31.30 5.44
N ASP A 422 26.19 29.98 5.37
CA ASP A 422 26.43 29.28 4.13
C ASP A 422 25.19 28.50 3.70
N TYR A 423 24.80 28.74 2.45
CA TYR A 423 23.67 28.09 1.82
C TYR A 423 24.11 27.46 0.50
N TYR A 424 23.62 26.26 0.21
CA TYR A 424 23.79 25.67 -1.11
C TYR A 424 22.46 25.53 -1.84
N LEU A 425 22.53 25.65 -3.15
CA LEU A 425 21.36 25.53 -4.03
C LEU A 425 20.96 24.06 -4.14
N VAL A 426 19.70 23.75 -3.76
CA VAL A 426 19.13 22.41 -3.91
C VAL A 426 18.43 22.28 -5.26
N THR A 427 17.66 23.30 -5.64
CA THR A 427 16.95 23.36 -6.93
C THR A 427 16.54 24.78 -7.25
N ALA A 428 16.39 25.07 -8.53
CA ALA A 428 15.82 26.33 -9.01
C ALA A 428 14.84 26.04 -10.16
N ARG A 429 13.81 26.87 -10.28
CA ARG A 429 12.78 26.79 -11.31
C ARG A 429 12.14 28.14 -11.55
N ASP A 430 11.45 28.30 -12.66
CA ASP A 430 10.54 29.42 -12.83
C ASP A 430 9.52 29.48 -11.71
N ALA A 431 9.29 30.68 -11.18
CA ALA A 431 8.34 30.88 -10.09
C ALA A 431 6.91 30.54 -10.52
N SER A 432 6.18 29.85 -9.66
CA SER A 432 4.76 29.55 -9.86
C SER A 432 3.91 30.83 -9.88
N LYS A 433 2.68 30.76 -10.42
CA LYS A 433 1.74 31.89 -10.43
C LYS A 433 1.55 32.51 -9.03
N LYS A 434 1.48 31.68 -7.99
CA LYS A 434 1.31 32.14 -6.59
C LYS A 434 2.56 32.86 -6.06
N GLU A 435 3.74 32.39 -6.41
CA GLU A 435 5.00 33.01 -6.04
C GLU A 435 5.22 34.34 -6.77
N ARG A 436 4.92 34.37 -8.08
CA ARG A 436 4.96 35.61 -8.87
C ARG A 436 4.01 36.68 -8.30
N LYS A 437 2.78 36.31 -7.96
CA LYS A 437 1.81 37.23 -7.34
C LYS A 437 2.37 37.85 -6.05
N ARG A 438 3.03 37.07 -5.19
CA ARG A 438 3.66 37.58 -3.96
C ARG A 438 4.82 38.54 -4.22
N VAL A 439 5.61 38.29 -5.27
CA VAL A 439 6.67 39.23 -5.67
C VAL A 439 6.07 40.56 -6.10
N TYR A 440 5.07 40.54 -6.99
CA TYR A 440 4.38 41.77 -7.44
C TYR A 440 3.71 42.52 -6.30
N GLU A 441 3.06 41.82 -5.35
CA GLU A 441 2.44 42.45 -4.16
C GLU A 441 3.48 43.14 -3.25
N LYS A 442 4.73 42.59 -3.17
CA LYS A 442 5.80 43.23 -2.40
C LYS A 442 6.46 44.38 -3.12
N GLU A 443 6.59 44.31 -4.43
CA GLU A 443 7.16 45.38 -5.26
C GLU A 443 6.23 46.57 -5.32
N ASN A 444 4.90 46.36 -5.35
CA ASN A 444 3.90 47.43 -5.34
C ASN A 444 3.67 48.05 -3.95
N LYS A 445 4.29 47.51 -2.89
CA LYS A 445 4.23 48.05 -1.51
C LYS A 445 5.48 48.85 -1.13
N LYS A 446 6.49 48.90 -2.01
CA LYS A 446 7.65 49.78 -1.92
C LYS A 446 7.45 51.00 -2.82
#